data_c1cb5604800ee035fe483f4e1c068a64
#
_entry.id   c1cb5604800ee035fe483f4e1c068a64
#
_cell.length_a   1.000
_cell.length_b   1.000
_cell.length_c   1.000
_cell.angle_alpha   90.00
_cell.angle_beta   90.00
_cell.angle_gamma   90.00
#
_symmetry.space_group_name_H-M   'P 1'
#
loop_
_entity.id
_entity.type
_entity.pdbx_description
1 polymer ?
#
loop_
_entity_poly.entity_id
_entity_poly.type
_entity_poly.pdbx_seq_one_letter_code
_entity_poly.pdbx_strand_id
1 'polypeptide(L)'
;MPVSPKPLIALFSHHPECSDQSCDGVEQSLGSHYRIQRFNEKTLNSDLLAQSAMVVFPGGIGDADRYYDFFLRKKANMIADFIESGGRYLGICMGAYWAGHWFFDILQDVKCEQYIKRPGADVRRSYGTVTPINWQGQQHNMFFWDGCALVGDETKFTTVGRYANGDPMAIIQNRVGVIGCHLESTQSWYQNPWQYLAPHWHHGEHHQLLLQFTHTLMST
;
A
#
# COMPACT_ATOMS: atom_id res chain seq x y z
N MET A 1 -3.59 16.92 -30.22
CA MET A 1 -4.26 15.61 -29.97
C MET A 1 -4.99 15.72 -28.65
N PRO A 2 -6.24 15.25 -28.51
CA PRO A 2 -6.89 15.24 -27.21
C PRO A 2 -6.07 14.35 -26.25
N VAL A 3 -5.71 14.88 -25.09
CA VAL A 3 -5.05 14.12 -24.04
C VAL A 3 -6.06 13.10 -23.53
N SER A 4 -5.72 11.81 -23.60
CA SER A 4 -6.56 10.76 -23.03
C SER A 4 -6.83 11.07 -21.55
N PRO A 5 -8.07 10.88 -21.07
CA PRO A 5 -8.38 11.15 -19.67
C PRO A 5 -7.53 10.27 -18.77
N LYS A 6 -7.02 10.85 -17.68
CA LYS A 6 -6.23 10.09 -16.67
C LYS A 6 -7.09 8.94 -16.13
N PRO A 7 -6.51 7.72 -15.98
CA PRO A 7 -7.21 6.61 -15.34
C PRO A 7 -7.67 6.98 -13.93
N LEU A 8 -8.84 6.46 -13.53
CA LEU A 8 -9.38 6.68 -12.18
C LEU A 8 -8.79 5.67 -11.19
N ILE A 9 -8.35 6.18 -10.07
CA ILE A 9 -8.01 5.41 -8.86
C ILE A 9 -9.07 5.69 -7.81
N ALA A 10 -9.69 4.63 -7.27
CA ALA A 10 -10.53 4.71 -6.08
C ALA A 10 -9.64 4.53 -4.85
N LEU A 11 -9.56 5.54 -3.97
CA LEU A 11 -8.73 5.56 -2.77
C LEU A 11 -9.60 5.42 -1.52
N PHE A 12 -9.40 4.36 -0.75
CA PHE A 12 -10.10 4.16 0.52
C PHE A 12 -9.68 5.21 1.54
N SER A 13 -10.66 5.84 2.18
CA SER A 13 -10.47 6.91 3.17
C SER A 13 -11.54 6.78 4.26
N HIS A 14 -11.14 6.38 5.47
CA HIS A 14 -12.04 6.25 6.62
C HIS A 14 -11.27 6.51 7.91
N HIS A 15 -11.51 7.66 8.52
CA HIS A 15 -10.86 8.00 9.80
C HIS A 15 -11.53 7.25 10.97
N PRO A 16 -10.81 6.70 11.95
CA PRO A 16 -9.34 6.69 12.10
C PRO A 16 -8.63 5.49 11.47
N GLU A 17 -9.34 4.53 10.86
CA GLU A 17 -8.81 3.26 10.38
C GLU A 17 -7.81 3.46 9.24
N CYS A 18 -8.08 4.43 8.37
CA CYS A 18 -7.17 4.88 7.33
C CYS A 18 -6.61 6.25 7.72
N SER A 19 -5.31 6.40 7.72
CA SER A 19 -4.68 7.68 8.01
C SER A 19 -4.97 8.70 6.91
N ASP A 20 -5.54 9.86 7.28
CA ASP A 20 -5.75 10.97 6.34
C ASP A 20 -4.43 11.39 5.68
N GLN A 21 -3.33 11.39 6.45
CA GLN A 21 -2.00 11.71 5.93
C GLN A 21 -1.49 10.69 4.90
N SER A 22 -1.85 9.40 5.05
CA SER A 22 -1.52 8.38 4.06
C SER A 22 -2.32 8.59 2.76
N CYS A 23 -3.61 8.95 2.87
CA CYS A 23 -4.41 9.35 1.71
C CYS A 23 -3.81 10.56 0.99
N ASP A 24 -3.44 11.60 1.74
CA ASP A 24 -2.81 12.81 1.20
C ASP A 24 -1.49 12.47 0.48
N GLY A 25 -0.70 11.57 1.05
CA GLY A 25 0.55 11.10 0.46
C GLY A 25 0.35 10.33 -0.85
N VAL A 26 -0.67 9.46 -0.91
CA VAL A 26 -1.06 8.77 -2.15
C VAL A 26 -1.48 9.80 -3.22
N GLU A 27 -2.28 10.81 -2.86
CA GLU A 27 -2.68 11.88 -3.79
C GLU A 27 -1.49 12.71 -4.27
N GLN A 28 -0.57 13.06 -3.38
CA GLN A 28 0.66 13.77 -3.75
C GLN A 28 1.54 12.96 -4.71
N SER A 29 1.67 11.66 -4.46
CA SER A 29 2.51 10.77 -5.26
C SER A 29 1.92 10.47 -6.64
N LEU A 30 0.60 10.29 -6.74
CA LEU A 30 -0.05 9.73 -7.93
C LEU A 30 -0.93 10.72 -8.70
N GLY A 31 -1.38 11.82 -8.07
CA GLY A 31 -2.39 12.73 -8.64
C GLY A 31 -1.95 13.47 -9.91
N SER A 32 -0.64 13.58 -10.17
CA SER A 32 -0.14 14.12 -11.45
C SER A 32 -0.41 13.19 -12.65
N HIS A 33 -0.53 11.87 -12.41
CA HIS A 33 -0.69 10.85 -13.45
C HIS A 33 -2.08 10.23 -13.47
N TYR A 34 -2.78 10.22 -12.34
CA TYR A 34 -4.08 9.58 -12.16
C TYR A 34 -5.10 10.57 -11.63
N ARG A 35 -6.37 10.33 -11.94
CA ARG A 35 -7.49 10.97 -11.25
C ARG A 35 -7.79 10.15 -10.01
N ILE A 36 -7.83 10.76 -8.83
CA ILE A 36 -8.08 10.07 -7.58
C ILE A 36 -9.44 10.47 -7.03
N GLN A 37 -10.23 9.48 -6.62
CA GLN A 37 -11.52 9.67 -5.96
C GLN A 37 -11.52 8.90 -4.65
N ARG A 38 -11.64 9.61 -3.53
CA ARG A 38 -11.77 8.98 -2.20
C ARG A 38 -13.15 8.32 -2.08
N PHE A 39 -13.16 7.17 -1.43
CA PHE A 39 -14.37 6.46 -1.05
C PHE A 39 -14.25 5.86 0.34
N ASN A 40 -15.37 5.51 0.95
CA ASN A 40 -15.44 4.73 2.18
C ASN A 40 -16.41 3.55 2.00
N GLU A 41 -16.65 2.78 3.06
CA GLU A 41 -17.52 1.61 3.01
C GLU A 41 -18.97 1.94 2.60
N LYS A 42 -19.45 3.18 2.84
CA LYS A 42 -20.81 3.62 2.47
C LYS A 42 -20.92 4.00 1.00
N THR A 43 -19.85 4.58 0.45
CA THR A 43 -19.81 5.05 -0.95
C THR A 43 -19.23 4.02 -1.91
N LEU A 44 -18.67 2.90 -1.42
CA LEU A 44 -18.25 1.78 -2.25
C LEU A 44 -19.46 1.16 -2.95
N ASN A 45 -19.43 1.17 -4.27
CA ASN A 45 -20.45 0.59 -5.13
C ASN A 45 -19.87 0.11 -6.47
N SER A 46 -20.66 -0.65 -7.24
CA SER A 46 -20.27 -1.22 -8.54
C SER A 46 -19.91 -0.15 -9.57
N ASP A 47 -20.60 0.99 -9.55
CA ASP A 47 -20.37 2.05 -10.57
C ASP A 47 -19.01 2.73 -10.35
N LEU A 48 -18.61 2.96 -9.10
CA LEU A 48 -17.28 3.46 -8.76
C LEU A 48 -16.22 2.47 -9.25
N LEU A 49 -16.38 1.18 -8.94
CA LEU A 49 -15.41 0.15 -9.34
C LEU A 49 -15.34 0.01 -10.86
N ALA A 50 -16.46 -0.01 -11.56
CA ALA A 50 -16.50 -0.11 -13.02
C ALA A 50 -15.79 1.06 -13.74
N GLN A 51 -15.73 2.22 -13.11
CA GLN A 51 -15.02 3.40 -13.63
C GLN A 51 -13.56 3.45 -13.22
N SER A 52 -13.14 2.64 -12.25
CA SER A 52 -11.80 2.66 -11.69
C SER A 52 -10.88 1.67 -12.39
N ALA A 53 -9.65 2.06 -12.65
CA ALA A 53 -8.59 1.16 -13.11
C ALA A 53 -7.93 0.43 -11.93
N MET A 54 -7.98 1.01 -10.73
CA MET A 54 -7.35 0.48 -9.52
C MET A 54 -8.10 0.95 -8.27
N VAL A 55 -8.13 0.11 -7.25
CA VAL A 55 -8.47 0.48 -5.87
C VAL A 55 -7.19 0.56 -5.03
N VAL A 56 -7.11 1.55 -4.15
CA VAL A 56 -5.97 1.74 -3.24
C VAL A 56 -6.48 1.71 -1.80
N PHE A 57 -5.85 0.88 -0.98
CA PHE A 57 -6.02 0.84 0.47
C PHE A 57 -4.71 1.32 1.11
N PRO A 58 -4.68 2.54 1.66
CA PRO A 58 -3.48 3.17 2.19
C PRO A 58 -3.13 2.67 3.59
N GLY A 59 -2.11 3.26 4.21
CA GLY A 59 -1.76 2.99 5.60
C GLY A 59 -2.83 3.42 6.58
N GLY A 60 -2.96 2.68 7.68
CA GLY A 60 -3.91 2.94 8.75
C GLY A 60 -3.23 3.28 10.08
N ILE A 61 -4.04 3.69 11.07
CA ILE A 61 -3.60 3.97 12.45
C ILE A 61 -4.26 3.04 13.47
N GLY A 62 -5.09 2.14 13.01
CA GLY A 62 -5.83 1.19 13.85
C GLY A 62 -5.31 -0.23 13.76
N ASP A 63 -6.07 -1.15 14.36
CA ASP A 63 -5.87 -2.58 14.23
C ASP A 63 -6.37 -3.06 12.86
N ALA A 64 -5.64 -3.97 12.21
CA ALA A 64 -6.04 -4.56 10.94
C ALA A 64 -7.42 -5.26 11.02
N ASP A 65 -7.79 -5.80 12.20
CA ASP A 65 -9.08 -6.45 12.45
C ASP A 65 -10.28 -5.49 12.34
N ARG A 66 -10.04 -4.18 12.34
CA ARG A 66 -11.07 -3.16 12.03
C ARG A 66 -11.65 -3.32 10.61
N TYR A 67 -11.00 -4.07 9.74
CA TYR A 67 -11.55 -4.51 8.46
C TYR A 67 -12.98 -5.05 8.59
N TYR A 68 -13.25 -5.88 9.60
CA TYR A 68 -14.54 -6.53 9.80
C TYR A 68 -15.69 -5.56 10.14
N ASP A 69 -15.38 -4.36 10.59
CA ASP A 69 -16.38 -3.31 10.83
C ASP A 69 -16.91 -2.72 9.51
N PHE A 70 -16.14 -2.79 8.41
CA PHE A 70 -16.44 -2.15 7.14
C PHE A 70 -16.79 -3.12 6.04
N PHE A 71 -16.04 -4.19 5.95
CA PHE A 71 -16.10 -5.14 4.82
C PHE A 71 -16.80 -6.42 5.24
N LEU A 72 -18.13 -6.31 5.44
CA LEU A 72 -18.96 -7.50 5.48
C LEU A 72 -18.90 -8.24 4.14
N ARG A 73 -19.10 -9.55 4.15
CA ARG A 73 -18.88 -10.49 3.03
C ARG A 73 -19.25 -9.95 1.64
N LYS A 74 -20.37 -9.26 1.51
CA LYS A 74 -20.84 -8.71 0.22
C LYS A 74 -19.86 -7.63 -0.33
N LYS A 75 -19.34 -6.76 0.53
CA LYS A 75 -18.43 -5.68 0.12
C LYS A 75 -17.01 -6.19 -0.12
N ALA A 76 -16.58 -7.17 0.66
CA ALA A 76 -15.32 -7.86 0.43
C ALA A 76 -15.32 -8.53 -0.94
N ASN A 77 -16.38 -9.24 -1.29
CA ASN A 77 -16.52 -9.88 -2.61
C ASN A 77 -16.47 -8.85 -3.75
N MET A 78 -17.02 -7.64 -3.58
CA MET A 78 -16.94 -6.61 -4.63
C MET A 78 -15.49 -6.24 -4.99
N ILE A 79 -14.57 -6.27 -4.04
CA ILE A 79 -13.15 -6.01 -4.31
C ILE A 79 -12.51 -7.20 -5.05
N ALA A 80 -12.80 -8.43 -4.63
CA ALA A 80 -12.32 -9.63 -5.31
C ALA A 80 -12.85 -9.70 -6.76
N ASP A 81 -14.17 -9.54 -6.95
CA ASP A 81 -14.83 -9.51 -8.27
C ASP A 81 -14.25 -8.41 -9.18
N PHE A 82 -13.93 -7.24 -8.61
CA PHE A 82 -13.30 -6.15 -9.35
C PHE A 82 -11.92 -6.55 -9.88
N ILE A 83 -11.10 -7.24 -9.08
CA ILE A 83 -9.78 -7.70 -9.48
C ILE A 83 -9.90 -8.81 -10.54
N GLU A 84 -10.82 -9.76 -10.35
CA GLU A 84 -11.09 -10.83 -11.31
C GLU A 84 -11.55 -10.27 -12.66
N SER A 85 -12.35 -9.19 -12.66
CA SER A 85 -12.81 -8.52 -13.87
C SER A 85 -11.76 -7.64 -14.57
N GLY A 86 -10.53 -7.59 -14.04
CA GLY A 86 -9.40 -6.86 -14.65
C GLY A 86 -8.97 -5.60 -13.93
N GLY A 87 -9.63 -5.25 -12.83
CA GLY A 87 -9.20 -4.18 -11.94
C GLY A 87 -7.92 -4.52 -11.18
N ARG A 88 -7.32 -3.54 -10.54
CA ARG A 88 -6.08 -3.71 -9.78
C ARG A 88 -6.24 -3.27 -8.34
N TYR A 89 -5.47 -3.88 -7.47
CA TYR A 89 -5.40 -3.57 -6.04
C TYR A 89 -4.01 -3.08 -5.67
N LEU A 90 -3.92 -1.95 -4.98
CA LEU A 90 -2.70 -1.48 -4.33
C LEU A 90 -2.96 -1.35 -2.84
N GLY A 91 -2.23 -2.13 -2.03
CA GLY A 91 -2.27 -2.07 -0.57
C GLY A 91 -0.96 -1.55 0.01
N ILE A 92 -1.03 -0.58 0.93
CA ILE A 92 0.13 -0.02 1.62
C ILE A 92 -0.05 -0.24 3.12
N CYS A 93 0.93 -0.84 3.79
CA CYS A 93 0.92 -1.12 5.22
C CYS A 93 -0.38 -1.84 5.66
N MET A 94 -1.35 -1.15 6.26
CA MET A 94 -2.66 -1.70 6.59
C MET A 94 -3.34 -2.34 5.37
N GLY A 95 -3.32 -1.65 4.22
CA GLY A 95 -3.88 -2.20 2.98
C GLY A 95 -3.13 -3.44 2.48
N ALA A 96 -1.85 -3.58 2.78
CA ALA A 96 -1.12 -4.83 2.49
C ALA A 96 -1.59 -5.98 3.39
N TYR A 97 -1.80 -5.74 4.69
CA TYR A 97 -2.42 -6.74 5.57
C TYR A 97 -3.81 -7.14 5.08
N TRP A 98 -4.64 -6.17 4.66
CA TRP A 98 -6.00 -6.43 4.19
C TRP A 98 -6.06 -7.23 2.88
N ALA A 99 -5.00 -7.26 2.10
CA ALA A 99 -4.91 -8.15 0.93
C ALA A 99 -4.77 -9.63 1.30
N GLY A 100 -4.38 -9.93 2.55
CA GLY A 100 -4.08 -11.28 3.04
C GLY A 100 -5.33 -12.13 3.30
N HIS A 101 -5.06 -13.40 3.61
CA HIS A 101 -6.05 -14.49 3.73
C HIS A 101 -7.21 -14.22 4.72
N TRP A 102 -6.96 -13.53 5.82
CA TRP A 102 -7.99 -13.27 6.82
C TRP A 102 -8.94 -12.11 6.47
N PHE A 103 -8.68 -11.40 5.38
CA PHE A 103 -9.39 -10.19 4.99
C PHE A 103 -9.98 -10.31 3.58
N PHE A 104 -9.42 -9.60 2.60
CA PHE A 104 -9.91 -9.70 1.20
C PHE A 104 -9.56 -11.04 0.53
N ASP A 105 -8.55 -11.75 1.02
CA ASP A 105 -8.08 -13.05 0.50
C ASP A 105 -7.73 -13.00 -1.01
N ILE A 106 -7.04 -11.95 -1.42
CA ILE A 106 -6.67 -11.68 -2.82
C ILE A 106 -5.20 -11.98 -3.14
N LEU A 107 -4.41 -12.33 -2.12
CA LEU A 107 -3.04 -12.83 -2.27
C LEU A 107 -3.04 -14.36 -2.16
N GLN A 108 -2.42 -15.03 -3.12
CA GLN A 108 -2.35 -16.50 -3.17
C GLN A 108 -1.05 -17.00 -2.53
N ASP A 109 -1.16 -17.78 -1.46
CA ASP A 109 -0.02 -18.39 -0.74
C ASP A 109 1.01 -17.35 -0.23
N VAL A 110 0.59 -16.11 0.03
CA VAL A 110 1.40 -15.05 0.64
C VAL A 110 0.83 -14.68 2.00
N LYS A 111 1.69 -14.71 3.03
CA LYS A 111 1.36 -14.25 4.37
C LYS A 111 1.91 -12.84 4.60
N CYS A 112 1.07 -11.97 5.11
CA CYS A 112 1.47 -10.64 5.57
C CYS A 112 1.85 -10.76 7.06
N GLU A 113 3.14 -10.86 7.37
CA GLU A 113 3.65 -11.03 8.73
C GLU A 113 4.26 -9.71 9.23
N GLN A 114 4.00 -9.33 10.49
CA GLN A 114 4.62 -8.12 11.07
C GLN A 114 6.15 -8.18 10.93
N TYR A 115 6.75 -7.23 10.22
CA TYR A 115 8.18 -7.22 9.98
C TYR A 115 9.00 -7.20 11.27
N ILE A 116 8.56 -6.47 12.29
CA ILE A 116 9.24 -6.39 13.60
C ILE A 116 9.39 -7.75 14.31
N LYS A 117 8.59 -8.75 13.93
CA LYS A 117 8.64 -10.12 14.46
C LYS A 117 9.50 -11.07 13.61
N ARG A 118 9.95 -10.62 12.45
CA ARG A 118 10.73 -11.47 11.54
C ARG A 118 12.15 -11.68 12.04
N PRO A 119 12.75 -12.86 11.83
CA PRO A 119 14.16 -13.09 12.10
C PRO A 119 15.03 -12.08 11.35
N GLY A 120 16.01 -11.51 12.05
CA GLY A 120 16.94 -10.54 11.43
C GLY A 120 16.35 -9.17 11.11
N ALA A 121 15.09 -8.87 11.49
CA ALA A 121 14.52 -7.54 11.31
C ALA A 121 15.37 -6.47 12.02
N ASP A 122 15.69 -5.39 11.33
CA ASP A 122 16.47 -4.26 11.85
C ASP A 122 15.63 -3.31 12.72
N VAL A 123 14.30 -3.34 12.57
CA VAL A 123 13.34 -2.58 13.37
C VAL A 123 12.69 -3.49 14.41
N ARG A 124 12.56 -2.98 15.66
CA ARG A 124 11.98 -3.69 16.80
C ARG A 124 10.79 -2.95 17.44
N ARG A 125 10.37 -1.84 16.87
CA ARG A 125 9.24 -1.04 17.36
C ARG A 125 8.20 -0.85 16.27
N SER A 126 6.93 -0.81 16.66
CA SER A 126 5.78 -0.71 15.75
C SER A 126 5.40 0.74 15.38
N TYR A 127 5.96 1.74 16.05
CA TYR A 127 5.64 3.15 15.78
C TYR A 127 6.70 3.83 14.91
N GLY A 128 6.39 5.02 14.40
CA GLY A 128 7.17 5.77 13.41
C GLY A 128 8.68 5.70 13.55
N THR A 129 9.33 5.16 12.56
CA THR A 129 10.78 5.03 12.43
C THR A 129 11.14 4.97 10.94
N VAL A 130 12.42 4.73 10.64
CA VAL A 130 12.91 4.43 9.27
C VAL A 130 13.51 3.05 9.27
N THR A 131 13.36 2.35 8.16
CA THR A 131 14.02 1.07 7.88
C THR A 131 14.75 1.15 6.54
N PRO A 132 15.97 0.61 6.44
CA PRO A 132 16.64 0.48 5.15
C PRO A 132 15.92 -0.58 4.32
N ILE A 133 15.72 -0.25 3.06
CA ILE A 133 15.15 -1.16 2.06
C ILE A 133 16.06 -1.23 0.84
N ASN A 134 16.03 -2.36 0.15
CA ASN A 134 16.59 -2.51 -1.19
C ASN A 134 15.43 -2.47 -2.19
N TRP A 135 15.42 -1.46 -3.05
CA TRP A 135 14.43 -1.30 -4.12
C TRP A 135 15.12 -1.47 -5.46
N GLN A 136 14.88 -2.60 -6.12
CA GLN A 136 15.50 -2.93 -7.42
C GLN A 136 17.02 -2.73 -7.45
N GLY A 137 17.71 -3.10 -6.37
CA GLY A 137 19.18 -2.98 -6.25
C GLY A 137 19.67 -1.65 -5.67
N GLN A 138 18.80 -0.67 -5.44
CA GLN A 138 19.14 0.61 -4.82
C GLN A 138 18.73 0.64 -3.35
N GLN A 139 19.58 1.20 -2.48
CA GLN A 139 19.31 1.34 -1.06
C GLN A 139 18.56 2.64 -0.77
N HIS A 140 17.49 2.56 0.00
CA HIS A 140 16.70 3.69 0.48
C HIS A 140 16.41 3.54 1.96
N ASN A 141 16.19 4.65 2.67
CA ASN A 141 15.63 4.66 4.02
C ASN A 141 14.17 5.06 3.94
N MET A 142 13.28 4.18 4.39
CA MET A 142 11.84 4.36 4.20
C MET A 142 11.11 4.48 5.53
N PHE A 143 10.13 5.39 5.60
CA PHE A 143 9.28 5.50 6.76
C PHE A 143 8.57 4.16 7.04
N PHE A 144 8.60 3.74 8.31
CA PHE A 144 8.05 2.47 8.76
C PHE A 144 7.16 2.67 9.99
N TRP A 145 5.98 2.09 9.93
CA TRP A 145 5.02 2.02 11.04
C TRP A 145 4.31 0.67 11.01
N ASP A 146 4.77 -0.28 11.79
CA ASP A 146 4.22 -1.64 11.92
C ASP A 146 3.90 -2.36 10.58
N GLY A 147 4.74 -2.14 9.60
CA GLY A 147 4.58 -2.71 8.26
C GLY A 147 4.81 -4.21 8.21
N CYS A 148 4.31 -4.86 7.16
CA CYS A 148 4.45 -6.31 6.98
C CYS A 148 5.64 -6.68 6.08
N ALA A 149 6.19 -7.88 6.33
CA ALA A 149 6.93 -8.67 5.37
C ALA A 149 5.95 -9.61 4.63
N LEU A 150 6.23 -9.85 3.36
CA LEU A 150 5.37 -10.61 2.46
C LEU A 150 5.99 -11.99 2.22
N VAL A 151 5.56 -12.97 3.01
CA VAL A 151 6.21 -14.27 3.14
C VAL A 151 5.47 -15.33 2.33
N GLY A 152 6.15 -15.95 1.37
CA GLY A 152 5.53 -16.98 0.52
C GLY A 152 6.53 -17.58 -0.46
N ASP A 153 6.01 -18.35 -1.42
CA ASP A 153 6.79 -18.88 -2.52
C ASP A 153 7.09 -17.77 -3.54
N GLU A 154 8.32 -17.29 -3.54
CA GLU A 154 8.77 -16.18 -4.38
C GLU A 154 8.72 -16.50 -5.90
N THR A 155 8.46 -17.73 -6.29
CA THR A 155 8.23 -18.08 -7.71
C THR A 155 6.84 -17.67 -8.19
N LYS A 156 5.91 -17.35 -7.26
CA LYS A 156 4.52 -17.00 -7.53
C LYS A 156 4.24 -15.51 -7.59
N PHE A 157 5.23 -14.66 -7.31
CA PHE A 157 5.09 -13.21 -7.36
C PHE A 157 6.41 -12.52 -7.75
N THR A 158 6.32 -11.28 -8.17
CA THR A 158 7.49 -10.44 -8.46
C THR A 158 7.83 -9.61 -7.22
N THR A 159 9.03 -9.79 -6.66
CA THR A 159 9.54 -8.94 -5.58
C THR A 159 10.16 -7.68 -6.18
N VAL A 160 9.63 -6.51 -5.78
CA VAL A 160 10.09 -5.19 -6.23
C VAL A 160 11.01 -4.55 -5.19
N GLY A 161 10.71 -4.75 -3.91
CA GLY A 161 11.51 -4.22 -2.81
C GLY A 161 11.66 -5.23 -1.67
N ARG A 162 12.79 -5.15 -0.94
CA ARG A 162 13.12 -6.01 0.20
C ARG A 162 13.52 -5.18 1.41
N TYR A 163 13.23 -5.69 2.59
CA TYR A 163 13.80 -5.22 3.83
C TYR A 163 15.28 -5.63 3.97
N ALA A 164 15.99 -5.06 4.94
CA ALA A 164 17.41 -5.33 5.19
C ALA A 164 17.72 -6.81 5.48
N ASN A 165 16.78 -7.54 6.12
CA ASN A 165 16.94 -8.98 6.40
C ASN A 165 16.71 -9.88 5.18
N GLY A 166 16.36 -9.31 4.02
CA GLY A 166 16.08 -10.02 2.78
C GLY A 166 14.60 -10.37 2.55
N ASP A 167 13.73 -10.23 3.54
CA ASP A 167 12.29 -10.49 3.37
C ASP A 167 11.67 -9.54 2.32
N PRO A 168 10.78 -10.04 1.44
CA PRO A 168 10.03 -9.19 0.53
C PRO A 168 9.21 -8.13 1.27
N MET A 169 9.35 -6.86 0.86
CA MET A 169 8.67 -5.69 1.40
C MET A 169 7.62 -5.13 0.43
N ALA A 170 7.87 -5.26 -0.87
CA ALA A 170 6.95 -4.86 -1.93
C ALA A 170 6.92 -5.94 -3.00
N ILE A 171 5.72 -6.41 -3.32
CA ILE A 171 5.51 -7.46 -4.33
C ILE A 171 4.35 -7.11 -5.26
N ILE A 172 4.38 -7.71 -6.45
CA ILE A 172 3.26 -7.75 -7.38
C ILE A 172 2.94 -9.22 -7.66
N GLN A 173 1.71 -9.63 -7.38
CA GLN A 173 1.17 -10.92 -7.73
C GLN A 173 -0.07 -10.71 -8.61
N ASN A 174 0.02 -11.07 -9.90
CA ASN A 174 -1.03 -10.79 -10.87
C ASN A 174 -1.42 -9.29 -10.87
N ARG A 175 -2.67 -8.96 -10.51
CA ARG A 175 -3.21 -7.59 -10.43
C ARG A 175 -3.21 -7.02 -9.01
N VAL A 176 -2.53 -7.65 -8.08
CA VAL A 176 -2.42 -7.22 -6.68
C VAL A 176 -1.01 -6.77 -6.39
N GLY A 177 -0.84 -5.51 -6.05
CA GLY A 177 0.42 -4.93 -5.58
C GLY A 177 0.31 -4.60 -4.10
N VAL A 178 1.28 -5.00 -3.29
CA VAL A 178 1.30 -4.69 -1.85
C VAL A 178 2.68 -4.22 -1.40
N ILE A 179 2.69 -3.29 -0.46
CA ILE A 179 3.89 -2.61 0.05
C ILE A 179 3.80 -2.57 1.58
N GLY A 180 4.81 -3.08 2.27
CA GLY A 180 4.83 -3.16 3.73
C GLY A 180 5.20 -1.86 4.45
N CYS A 181 6.02 -1.00 3.86
CA CYS A 181 6.38 0.31 4.41
C CYS A 181 5.66 1.46 3.70
N HIS A 182 5.95 2.72 4.06
CA HIS A 182 5.17 3.89 3.63
C HIS A 182 5.88 4.71 2.55
N LEU A 183 5.79 4.27 1.29
CA LEU A 183 6.29 5.02 0.12
C LEU A 183 5.49 6.31 -0.14
N GLU A 184 4.29 6.42 0.45
CA GLU A 184 3.41 7.59 0.36
C GLU A 184 3.67 8.60 1.49
N SER A 185 4.58 8.32 2.43
CA SER A 185 4.80 9.18 3.59
C SER A 185 5.08 10.62 3.20
N THR A 186 4.42 11.57 3.88
CA THR A 186 4.57 13.01 3.62
C THR A 186 5.61 13.65 4.54
N GLN A 187 6.02 14.86 4.24
CA GLN A 187 7.01 15.58 5.05
C GLN A 187 6.62 15.69 6.53
N SER A 188 5.33 15.82 6.84
CA SER A 188 4.84 15.91 8.20
C SER A 188 5.17 14.69 9.07
N TRP A 189 5.32 13.50 8.46
CA TRP A 189 5.68 12.27 9.18
C TRP A 189 7.13 12.27 9.68
N TYR A 190 7.98 13.13 9.09
CA TYR A 190 9.40 13.29 9.45
C TYR A 190 9.63 14.55 10.32
N GLN A 191 8.55 15.13 10.85
CA GLN A 191 8.58 16.30 11.70
C GLN A 191 8.09 15.97 13.13
N ASN A 192 7.36 16.86 13.78
CA ASN A 192 6.84 16.65 15.13
C ASN A 192 5.76 15.53 15.15
N PRO A 193 5.86 14.51 16.05
CA PRO A 193 6.83 14.39 17.16
C PRO A 193 8.17 13.72 16.79
N TRP A 194 8.38 13.27 15.56
CA TRP A 194 9.54 12.49 15.15
C TRP A 194 10.60 13.31 14.40
N GLN A 195 10.94 14.51 14.88
CA GLN A 195 11.94 15.38 14.24
C GLN A 195 13.29 14.70 13.98
N TYR A 196 13.66 13.67 14.73
CA TYR A 196 14.86 12.89 14.49
C TYR A 196 14.83 12.12 13.15
N LEU A 197 13.68 12.00 12.51
CA LEU A 197 13.52 11.39 11.19
C LEU A 197 13.71 12.41 10.05
N ALA A 198 13.74 13.71 10.32
CA ALA A 198 13.85 14.76 9.30
C ALA A 198 14.97 14.55 8.25
N PRO A 199 16.18 14.03 8.63
CA PRO A 199 17.23 13.74 7.65
C PRO A 199 16.85 12.69 6.60
N HIS A 200 15.81 11.89 6.84
CA HIS A 200 15.37 10.81 5.96
C HIS A 200 14.20 11.20 5.03
N TRP A 201 13.77 12.46 5.07
CA TRP A 201 12.68 12.92 4.19
C TRP A 201 13.06 12.94 2.71
N HIS A 202 14.32 13.28 2.38
CA HIS A 202 14.85 13.30 1.01
C HIS A 202 13.91 13.99 -0.02
N HIS A 203 13.23 15.06 0.40
CA HIS A 203 12.32 15.85 -0.45
C HIS A 203 11.23 15.05 -1.16
N GLY A 204 10.84 13.90 -0.62
CA GLY A 204 9.79 13.06 -1.18
C GLY A 204 10.22 12.23 -2.39
N GLU A 205 11.50 11.98 -2.58
CA GLU A 205 12.02 11.14 -3.67
C GLU A 205 11.37 9.75 -3.70
N HIS A 206 10.99 9.20 -2.54
CA HIS A 206 10.30 7.93 -2.43
C HIS A 206 8.90 7.92 -3.05
N HIS A 207 8.25 9.07 -3.28
CA HIS A 207 7.01 9.14 -4.05
C HIS A 207 7.21 8.67 -5.50
N GLN A 208 8.40 8.83 -6.07
CA GLN A 208 8.73 8.29 -7.39
C GLN A 208 8.75 6.76 -7.39
N LEU A 209 9.18 6.13 -6.28
CA LEU A 209 9.14 4.67 -6.14
C LEU A 209 7.70 4.16 -6.13
N LEU A 210 6.79 4.85 -5.41
CA LEU A 210 5.36 4.53 -5.43
C LEU A 210 4.76 4.69 -6.83
N LEU A 211 5.10 5.76 -7.53
CA LEU A 211 4.64 5.99 -8.90
C LEU A 211 5.13 4.90 -9.86
N GLN A 212 6.41 4.53 -9.78
CA GLN A 212 6.99 3.45 -10.60
C GLN A 212 6.32 2.10 -10.30
N PHE A 213 6.11 1.78 -9.01
CA PHE A 213 5.40 0.58 -8.61
C PHE A 213 3.98 0.54 -9.18
N THR A 214 3.27 1.67 -9.07
CA THR A 214 1.92 1.82 -9.61
C THR A 214 1.89 1.64 -11.12
N HIS A 215 2.85 2.22 -11.86
CA HIS A 215 2.96 2.02 -13.32
C HIS A 215 3.21 0.55 -13.68
N THR A 216 4.09 -0.13 -12.93
CA THR A 216 4.36 -1.56 -13.14
C THR A 216 3.09 -2.38 -12.90
N LEU A 217 2.39 -2.13 -11.79
CA LEU A 217 1.12 -2.78 -11.48
C LEU A 217 0.03 -2.50 -12.52
N MET A 218 -0.02 -1.30 -13.07
CA MET A 218 -0.99 -0.93 -14.12
C MET A 218 -0.71 -1.61 -15.46
N SER A 219 0.48 -2.18 -15.64
CA SER A 219 0.90 -2.88 -16.86
C SER A 219 0.69 -4.40 -16.81
N THR A 220 0.17 -4.93 -15.68
CA THR A 220 -0.13 -6.38 -15.48
C THR A 220 -1.48 -6.82 -16.04
#